data_61bce60f7bcf82bece873acffc8b8e13
#
_entry.id   61bce60f7bcf82bece873acffc8b8e13
#
_cell.length_a   1.000
_cell.length_b   1.000
_cell.length_c   1.000
_cell.angle_alpha   90.00
_cell.angle_beta   90.00
_cell.angle_gamma   90.00
#
_symmetry.space_group_name_H-M   'P 1'
#
loop_
_entity.id
_entity.type
_entity.pdbx_description
1 polymer ?
#
loop_
_entity_poly.entity_id
_entity_poly.type
_entity_poly.pdbx_seq_one_letter_code
_entity_poly.pdbx_strand_id
1 'polypeptide(L)'
;MGGPRSTRSVAIAWSELSHARMSILLIRHGETLGNASRTVQLPDNPLSPRGVAQAERLARRLAREGITRILSSDYSRAAATAEHLRRATGVPVRHSPLLQERNFGDIRGTPYAELGFDMFDPDYAPPNGETWEVFHARVDLAWALVQEEAATAGGHVAVVTHGLVCRSLAARHLILPEGEPAPLAWQNTALTIIDHPAPWRVRLLNSIAHLDDLEVRPLPESGAV
;
A
#
# COMPACT_ATOMS: atom_id res chain seq x y z
N MET A 1 5.17 -33.12 -10.47
CA MET A 1 4.84 -32.45 -11.74
C MET A 1 3.92 -31.27 -11.42
N GLY A 2 4.48 -30.10 -11.24
CA GLY A 2 3.74 -28.85 -10.98
C GLY A 2 3.52 -28.14 -12.31
N GLY A 3 2.27 -28.11 -12.78
CA GLY A 3 1.89 -27.34 -13.96
C GLY A 3 1.99 -25.84 -13.72
N PRO A 4 2.20 -25.02 -14.76
CA PRO A 4 2.32 -23.57 -14.64
C PRO A 4 0.99 -22.99 -14.16
N ARG A 5 1.01 -22.25 -13.04
CA ARG A 5 -0.14 -21.50 -12.54
C ARG A 5 -0.49 -20.40 -13.54
N SER A 6 -1.71 -20.47 -13.98
CA SER A 6 -2.37 -19.71 -15.03
C SER A 6 -2.12 -18.19 -14.98
N THR A 7 -1.45 -17.68 -16.00
CA THR A 7 -1.35 -16.26 -16.36
C THR A 7 -2.70 -15.62 -16.73
N ARG A 8 -3.78 -16.41 -16.81
CA ARG A 8 -5.14 -15.92 -17.17
C ARG A 8 -5.79 -15.06 -16.09
N SER A 9 -5.49 -15.27 -14.80
CA SER A 9 -6.17 -14.56 -13.70
C SER A 9 -5.80 -13.09 -13.63
N VAL A 10 -4.57 -12.72 -14.03
CA VAL A 10 -4.08 -11.34 -13.94
C VAL A 10 -4.63 -10.46 -15.07
N ALA A 11 -4.73 -11.00 -16.29
CA ALA A 11 -5.22 -10.26 -17.45
C ALA A 11 -6.70 -9.88 -17.35
N ILE A 12 -7.52 -10.71 -16.71
CA ILE A 12 -8.96 -10.48 -16.52
C ILE A 12 -9.22 -9.32 -15.57
N ALA A 13 -8.46 -9.22 -14.47
CA ALA A 13 -8.62 -8.15 -13.46
C ALA A 13 -8.29 -6.75 -14.01
N TRP A 14 -7.42 -6.66 -15.01
CA TRP A 14 -7.02 -5.37 -15.60
C TRP A 14 -8.04 -4.82 -16.60
N SER A 15 -8.75 -5.68 -17.34
CA SER A 15 -9.81 -5.25 -18.27
C SER A 15 -11.04 -4.70 -17.54
N GLU A 16 -11.20 -5.02 -16.26
CA GLU A 16 -12.35 -4.59 -15.46
C GLU A 16 -12.22 -3.17 -14.90
N LEU A 17 -11.03 -2.57 -14.83
CA LEU A 17 -10.88 -1.16 -14.45
C LEU A 17 -11.51 -0.23 -15.50
N SER A 18 -11.52 -0.64 -16.76
CA SER A 18 -12.05 0.16 -17.88
C SER A 18 -13.58 0.17 -17.99
N HIS A 19 -14.33 -0.59 -17.17
CA HIS A 19 -15.78 -0.69 -17.20
C HIS A 19 -16.45 -0.18 -15.91
N ALA A 20 -16.47 1.15 -15.75
CA ALA A 20 -17.58 1.94 -15.19
C ALA A 20 -17.95 1.81 -13.69
N ARG A 21 -17.21 1.18 -12.81
CA ARG A 21 -17.45 1.35 -11.36
C ARG A 21 -16.26 2.05 -10.71
N MET A 22 -16.57 3.12 -9.97
CA MET A 22 -15.56 3.78 -9.14
C MET A 22 -14.94 2.77 -8.20
N SER A 23 -13.64 2.88 -7.99
CA SER A 23 -12.88 1.99 -7.10
C SER A 23 -11.88 2.78 -6.30
N ILE A 24 -11.54 2.27 -5.13
CA ILE A 24 -10.42 2.73 -4.35
C ILE A 24 -9.21 1.87 -4.74
N LEU A 25 -8.13 2.53 -5.14
CA LEU A 25 -6.86 1.93 -5.55
C LEU A 25 -5.88 2.09 -4.37
N LEU A 26 -5.82 1.08 -3.49
CA LEU A 26 -4.94 1.09 -2.34
C LEU A 26 -3.54 0.62 -2.76
N ILE A 27 -2.52 1.43 -2.47
CA ILE A 27 -1.16 1.28 -2.97
C ILE A 27 -0.17 1.41 -1.80
N ARG A 28 0.73 0.44 -1.63
CA ARG A 28 1.90 0.61 -0.80
C ARG A 28 2.98 1.40 -1.54
N HIS A 29 3.72 2.28 -0.85
CA HIS A 29 4.85 3.02 -1.42
C HIS A 29 5.91 2.12 -2.08
N GLY A 30 6.74 2.68 -2.98
CA GLY A 30 7.86 2.01 -3.61
C GLY A 30 8.97 1.63 -2.62
N GLU A 31 9.87 0.73 -3.03
CA GLU A 31 10.98 0.27 -2.19
C GLU A 31 11.85 1.43 -1.70
N THR A 32 12.34 1.30 -0.46
CA THR A 32 13.37 2.16 0.14
C THR A 32 14.62 1.35 0.45
N LEU A 33 15.74 2.01 0.72
CA LEU A 33 16.90 1.31 1.24
C LEU A 33 16.62 0.63 2.58
N GLY A 34 15.75 1.24 3.43
CA GLY A 34 15.30 0.65 4.69
C GLY A 34 14.51 -0.65 4.49
N ASN A 35 13.68 -0.76 3.43
CA ASN A 35 13.05 -2.04 3.09
C ASN A 35 14.09 -3.08 2.68
N ALA A 36 15.06 -2.70 1.84
CA ALA A 36 16.08 -3.61 1.34
C ALA A 36 17.02 -4.11 2.45
N SER A 37 17.36 -3.24 3.42
CA SER A 37 18.25 -3.56 4.56
C SER A 37 17.49 -4.08 5.79
N ARG A 38 16.16 -4.18 5.75
CA ARG A 38 15.32 -4.57 6.89
C ARG A 38 15.57 -3.71 8.13
N THR A 39 15.46 -2.40 7.96
CA THR A 39 15.61 -1.40 9.00
C THR A 39 14.27 -0.73 9.30
N VAL A 40 13.96 -0.48 10.58
CA VAL A 40 12.78 0.28 10.98
C VAL A 40 12.89 1.70 10.44
N GLN A 41 11.97 2.08 9.56
CA GLN A 41 12.14 3.26 8.74
C GLN A 41 11.84 4.58 9.47
N LEU A 42 12.62 5.60 9.16
CA LEU A 42 12.33 6.99 9.51
C LEU A 42 11.26 7.58 8.55
N PRO A 43 10.57 8.64 8.96
CA PRO A 43 9.58 9.32 8.09
C PRO A 43 10.16 9.84 6.77
N ASP A 44 11.39 10.33 6.79
CA ASP A 44 12.10 10.97 5.68
C ASP A 44 12.90 10.01 4.78
N ASN A 45 12.85 8.69 5.05
CA ASN A 45 13.50 7.70 4.18
C ASN A 45 12.98 7.80 2.75
N PRO A 46 13.86 8.10 1.76
CA PRO A 46 13.47 8.24 0.37
C PRO A 46 13.27 6.88 -0.31
N LEU A 47 12.69 6.88 -1.50
CA LEU A 47 12.69 5.72 -2.38
C LEU A 47 14.12 5.33 -2.78
N SER A 48 14.37 4.02 -2.89
CA SER A 48 15.57 3.50 -3.54
C SER A 48 15.48 3.72 -5.06
N PRO A 49 16.58 3.60 -5.82
CA PRO A 49 16.53 3.63 -7.29
C PRO A 49 15.53 2.61 -7.86
N ARG A 50 15.45 1.43 -7.23
CA ARG A 50 14.45 0.41 -7.58
C ARG A 50 13.03 0.88 -7.26
N GLY A 51 12.81 1.50 -6.10
CA GLY A 51 11.52 2.04 -5.69
C GLY A 51 11.03 3.15 -6.63
N VAL A 52 11.93 3.98 -7.14
CA VAL A 52 11.60 4.97 -8.19
C VAL A 52 11.12 4.25 -9.45
N ALA A 53 11.85 3.25 -9.94
CA ALA A 53 11.46 2.48 -11.12
C ALA A 53 10.12 1.74 -10.92
N GLN A 54 9.85 1.21 -9.71
CA GLN A 54 8.56 0.61 -9.35
C GLN A 54 7.42 1.65 -9.43
N ALA A 55 7.61 2.84 -8.84
CA ALA A 55 6.63 3.92 -8.84
C ALA A 55 6.34 4.44 -10.26
N GLU A 56 7.36 4.55 -11.11
CA GLU A 56 7.19 4.91 -12.53
C GLU A 56 6.36 3.89 -13.30
N ARG A 57 6.59 2.59 -13.08
CA ARG A 57 5.83 1.53 -13.76
C ARG A 57 4.38 1.52 -13.31
N LEU A 58 4.14 1.63 -12.01
CA LEU A 58 2.79 1.78 -11.47
C LEU A 58 2.08 3.00 -12.08
N ALA A 59 2.75 4.15 -12.11
CA ALA A 59 2.20 5.38 -12.65
C ALA A 59 1.85 5.26 -14.14
N ARG A 60 2.73 4.67 -14.97
CA ARG A 60 2.42 4.37 -16.38
C ARG A 60 1.21 3.45 -16.52
N ARG A 61 1.13 2.41 -15.66
CA ARG A 61 0.00 1.47 -15.68
C ARG A 61 -1.31 2.16 -15.36
N LEU A 62 -1.31 3.10 -14.44
CA LEU A 62 -2.52 3.77 -13.95
C LEU A 62 -2.85 5.09 -14.67
N ALA A 63 -2.01 5.55 -15.61
CA ALA A 63 -2.13 6.85 -16.26
C ALA A 63 -3.48 7.10 -16.95
N ARG A 64 -4.16 6.05 -17.42
CA ARG A 64 -5.42 6.13 -18.17
C ARG A 64 -6.61 5.47 -17.48
N GLU A 65 -6.47 5.14 -16.20
CA GLU A 65 -7.51 4.41 -15.45
C GLU A 65 -8.56 5.33 -14.81
N GLY A 66 -8.64 6.60 -15.20
CA GLY A 66 -9.69 7.51 -14.71
C GLY A 66 -9.55 7.89 -13.24
N ILE A 67 -8.33 8.00 -12.72
CA ILE A 67 -8.07 8.53 -11.37
C ILE A 67 -8.47 10.01 -11.33
N THR A 68 -9.29 10.40 -10.34
CA THR A 68 -9.74 11.78 -10.14
C THR A 68 -9.35 12.33 -8.77
N ARG A 69 -8.87 11.49 -7.85
CA ARG A 69 -8.35 11.85 -6.54
C ARG A 69 -7.11 11.04 -6.22
N ILE A 70 -6.11 11.68 -5.61
CA ILE A 70 -4.93 11.02 -5.06
C ILE A 70 -4.77 11.47 -3.62
N LEU A 71 -4.89 10.52 -2.68
CA LEU A 71 -4.55 10.69 -1.27
C LEU A 71 -3.21 10.02 -1.00
N SER A 72 -2.37 10.63 -0.19
CA SER A 72 -1.08 10.04 0.17
C SER A 72 -0.71 10.32 1.62
N SER A 73 -0.02 9.36 2.25
CA SER A 73 0.81 9.69 3.40
C SER A 73 1.80 10.80 3.04
N ASP A 74 2.12 11.65 4.00
CA ASP A 74 3.12 12.72 3.88
C ASP A 74 4.57 12.22 4.11
N TYR A 75 4.78 10.94 4.51
CA TYR A 75 6.13 10.37 4.59
C TYR A 75 6.79 10.33 3.22
N SER A 76 8.08 10.70 3.15
CA SER A 76 8.82 10.94 1.90
C SER A 76 8.64 9.86 0.84
N ARG A 77 8.71 8.58 1.21
CA ARG A 77 8.56 7.45 0.30
C ARG A 77 7.17 7.32 -0.31
N ALA A 78 6.13 7.59 0.46
CA ALA A 78 4.74 7.56 -0.03
C ALA A 78 4.45 8.80 -0.89
N ALA A 79 4.86 9.98 -0.43
CA ALA A 79 4.74 11.24 -1.18
C ALA A 79 5.46 11.17 -2.53
N ALA A 80 6.69 10.61 -2.58
CA ALA A 80 7.42 10.40 -3.83
C ALA A 80 6.69 9.41 -4.77
N THR A 81 6.14 8.33 -4.24
CA THR A 81 5.34 7.38 -5.04
C THR A 81 4.10 8.05 -5.63
N ALA A 82 3.38 8.84 -4.82
CA ALA A 82 2.20 9.58 -5.25
C ALA A 82 2.54 10.67 -6.28
N GLU A 83 3.72 11.28 -6.20
CA GLU A 83 4.19 12.28 -7.15
C GLU A 83 4.35 11.68 -8.56
N HIS A 84 4.78 10.42 -8.70
CA HIS A 84 4.79 9.73 -9.99
C HIS A 84 3.38 9.56 -10.57
N LEU A 85 2.39 9.22 -9.72
CA LEU A 85 0.97 9.18 -10.14
C LEU A 85 0.48 10.56 -10.57
N ARG A 86 0.78 11.62 -9.80
CA ARG A 86 0.42 13.00 -10.13
C ARG A 86 0.95 13.40 -11.51
N ARG A 87 2.21 13.10 -11.79
CA ARG A 87 2.83 13.41 -13.09
C ARG A 87 2.18 12.68 -14.26
N ALA A 88 1.77 11.42 -14.03
CA ALA A 88 1.17 10.59 -15.07
C ALA A 88 -0.30 10.90 -15.35
N THR A 89 -1.05 11.37 -14.33
CA THR A 89 -2.50 11.59 -14.40
C THR A 89 -2.90 13.06 -14.49
N GLY A 90 -2.02 13.99 -14.04
CA GLY A 90 -2.35 15.40 -13.84
C GLY A 90 -3.17 15.70 -12.58
N VAL A 91 -3.56 14.69 -11.81
CA VAL A 91 -4.41 14.84 -10.61
C VAL A 91 -3.56 15.30 -9.42
N PRO A 92 -3.96 16.37 -8.69
CA PRO A 92 -3.20 16.83 -7.53
C PRO A 92 -3.23 15.81 -6.39
N VAL A 93 -2.14 15.77 -5.59
CA VAL A 93 -2.04 14.92 -4.40
C VAL A 93 -2.50 15.68 -3.16
N ARG A 94 -3.41 15.09 -2.40
CA ARG A 94 -3.75 15.52 -1.04
C ARG A 94 -2.99 14.64 -0.04
N HIS A 95 -2.15 15.26 0.78
CA HIS A 95 -1.42 14.56 1.84
C HIS A 95 -2.23 14.51 3.14
N SER A 96 -2.12 13.39 3.87
CA SER A 96 -2.76 13.21 5.17
C SER A 96 -1.86 12.42 6.13
N PRO A 97 -1.61 12.94 7.35
CA PRO A 97 -0.88 12.21 8.38
C PRO A 97 -1.65 10.97 8.89
N LEU A 98 -2.96 10.89 8.66
CA LEU A 98 -3.74 9.69 8.98
C LEU A 98 -3.25 8.45 8.22
N LEU A 99 -2.65 8.64 7.03
CA LEU A 99 -2.13 7.57 6.18
C LEU A 99 -0.67 7.19 6.49
N GLN A 100 -0.03 7.76 7.52
CA GLN A 100 1.34 7.43 7.92
C GLN A 100 1.45 5.99 8.40
N GLU A 101 2.66 5.41 8.27
CA GLU A 101 2.99 4.12 8.87
C GLU A 101 2.91 4.20 10.41
N ARG A 102 2.75 3.04 11.07
CA ARG A 102 2.81 2.96 12.52
C ARG A 102 4.06 3.68 13.03
N ASN A 103 3.85 4.55 14.01
CA ASN A 103 4.96 5.22 14.66
C ASN A 103 5.70 4.22 15.57
N PHE A 104 6.87 3.79 15.16
CA PHE A 104 7.73 2.90 15.92
C PHE A 104 8.63 3.63 16.95
N GLY A 105 8.43 4.94 17.15
CA GLY A 105 9.12 5.73 18.18
C GLY A 105 10.63 5.59 18.11
N ASP A 106 11.25 5.31 19.24
CA ASP A 106 12.71 5.30 19.43
C ASP A 106 13.43 4.15 18.74
N ILE A 107 12.72 3.10 18.28
CA ILE A 107 13.36 2.00 17.54
C ILE A 107 13.53 2.29 16.05
N ARG A 108 13.06 3.46 15.57
CA ARG A 108 13.31 3.90 14.20
C ARG A 108 14.80 4.02 13.92
N GLY A 109 15.23 3.53 12.75
CA GLY A 109 16.65 3.48 12.36
C GLY A 109 17.36 2.21 12.78
N THR A 110 16.74 1.35 13.60
CA THR A 110 17.35 0.11 14.07
C THR A 110 17.13 -1.02 13.05
N PRO A 111 18.18 -1.78 12.68
CA PRO A 111 18.02 -3.01 11.92
C PRO A 111 17.16 -4.03 12.66
N TYR A 112 16.28 -4.75 11.96
CA TYR A 112 15.39 -5.76 12.59
C TYR A 112 16.17 -6.83 13.35
N ALA A 113 17.35 -7.22 12.84
CA ALA A 113 18.21 -8.23 13.47
C ALA A 113 18.77 -7.79 14.84
N GLU A 114 18.79 -6.48 15.12
CA GLU A 114 19.33 -5.90 16.35
C GLU A 114 18.25 -5.64 17.42
N LEU A 115 16.96 -5.81 17.08
CA LEU A 115 15.88 -5.49 18.01
C LEU A 115 15.83 -6.42 19.23
N GLY A 116 16.18 -7.70 19.06
CA GLY A 116 16.13 -8.68 20.15
C GLY A 116 14.71 -9.06 20.65
N PHE A 117 13.66 -8.56 19.99
CA PHE A 117 12.25 -8.81 20.29
C PHE A 117 11.43 -8.70 18.99
N ASP A 118 10.17 -9.19 19.02
CA ASP A 118 9.24 -9.03 17.91
C ASP A 118 8.52 -7.67 17.99
N MET A 119 8.88 -6.73 17.11
CA MET A 119 8.23 -5.41 17.05
C MET A 119 6.78 -5.48 16.53
N PHE A 120 6.34 -6.63 16.03
CA PHE A 120 4.97 -6.88 15.58
C PHE A 120 4.12 -7.63 16.61
N ASP A 121 4.70 -7.97 17.76
CA ASP A 121 3.96 -8.56 18.89
C ASP A 121 2.73 -7.69 19.19
N PRO A 122 1.52 -8.29 19.37
CA PRO A 122 0.29 -7.54 19.67
C PRO A 122 0.37 -6.67 20.92
N ASP A 123 1.18 -7.06 21.90
CA ASP A 123 1.32 -6.35 23.16
C ASP A 123 2.48 -5.33 23.13
N TYR A 124 3.25 -5.28 22.03
CA TYR A 124 4.40 -4.38 21.94
C TYR A 124 3.98 -2.92 21.73
N ALA A 125 4.39 -2.05 22.66
CA ALA A 125 4.25 -0.61 22.60
C ALA A 125 5.65 0.03 22.50
N PRO A 126 6.05 0.61 21.35
CA PRO A 126 7.36 1.24 21.22
C PRO A 126 7.43 2.52 22.05
N PRO A 127 8.55 2.78 22.75
CA PRO A 127 8.77 4.04 23.45
C PRO A 127 8.62 5.22 22.47
N ASN A 128 7.87 6.25 22.89
CA ASN A 128 7.55 7.43 22.06
C ASN A 128 6.86 7.09 20.71
N GLY A 129 6.23 5.92 20.61
CA GLY A 129 5.53 5.46 19.41
C GLY A 129 4.05 5.17 19.66
N GLU A 130 3.41 4.53 18.67
CA GLU A 130 2.01 4.13 18.74
C GLU A 130 1.86 2.72 19.28
N THR A 131 0.96 2.51 20.26
CA THR A 131 0.42 1.18 20.53
C THR A 131 -0.38 0.69 19.30
N TRP A 132 -0.69 -0.60 19.24
CA TRP A 132 -1.56 -1.12 18.17
C TRP A 132 -2.96 -0.50 18.22
N GLU A 133 -3.49 -0.25 19.41
CA GLU A 133 -4.81 0.39 19.60
C GLU A 133 -4.83 1.80 19.01
N VAL A 134 -3.84 2.65 19.35
CA VAL A 134 -3.72 4.01 18.82
C VAL A 134 -3.54 4.00 17.30
N PHE A 135 -2.68 3.12 16.80
CA PHE A 135 -2.46 2.94 15.37
C PHE A 135 -3.75 2.55 14.64
N HIS A 136 -4.47 1.53 15.13
CA HIS A 136 -5.70 1.07 14.49
C HIS A 136 -6.81 2.13 14.53
N ALA A 137 -6.96 2.87 15.65
CA ALA A 137 -7.90 3.98 15.72
C ALA A 137 -7.60 5.07 14.68
N ARG A 138 -6.31 5.40 14.47
CA ARG A 138 -5.90 6.35 13.41
C ARG A 138 -6.20 5.79 12.01
N VAL A 139 -5.98 4.50 11.78
CA VAL A 139 -6.31 3.87 10.49
C VAL A 139 -7.82 3.85 10.22
N ASP A 140 -8.65 3.69 11.26
CA ASP A 140 -10.11 3.79 11.12
C ASP A 140 -10.52 5.21 10.67
N LEU A 141 -9.90 6.26 11.22
CA LEU A 141 -10.09 7.64 10.75
C LEU A 141 -9.58 7.85 9.32
N ALA A 142 -8.44 7.25 8.98
CA ALA A 142 -7.93 7.28 7.60
C ALA A 142 -8.92 6.65 6.61
N TRP A 143 -9.53 5.53 7.00
CA TRP A 143 -10.55 4.87 6.16
C TRP A 143 -11.79 5.73 6.00
N ALA A 144 -12.26 6.38 7.05
CA ALA A 144 -13.38 7.33 6.97
C ALA A 144 -13.09 8.47 5.98
N LEU A 145 -11.87 9.05 6.03
CA LEU A 145 -11.41 10.06 5.07
C LEU A 145 -11.42 9.53 3.63
N VAL A 146 -10.94 8.31 3.39
CA VAL A 146 -10.92 7.69 2.07
C VAL A 146 -12.34 7.50 1.53
N GLN A 147 -13.30 7.08 2.38
CA GLN A 147 -14.70 6.92 2.01
C GLN A 147 -15.35 8.26 1.64
N GLU A 148 -15.09 9.32 2.41
CA GLU A 148 -15.58 10.68 2.14
C GLU A 148 -15.07 11.17 0.78
N GLU A 149 -13.79 11.03 0.49
CA GLU A 149 -13.19 11.41 -0.79
C GLU A 149 -13.77 10.57 -1.95
N ALA A 150 -13.96 9.28 -1.74
CA ALA A 150 -14.54 8.40 -2.75
C ALA A 150 -15.99 8.74 -3.06
N ALA A 151 -16.78 9.14 -2.07
CA ALA A 151 -18.18 9.50 -2.25
C ALA A 151 -18.40 10.68 -3.24
N THR A 152 -17.39 11.53 -3.42
CA THR A 152 -17.46 12.74 -4.26
C THR A 152 -16.50 12.73 -5.45
N ALA A 153 -15.73 11.65 -5.64
CA ALA A 153 -14.60 11.66 -6.58
C ALA A 153 -14.99 11.73 -8.07
N GLY A 154 -16.12 11.18 -8.47
CA GLY A 154 -16.53 11.08 -9.88
C GLY A 154 -15.68 10.13 -10.74
N GLY A 155 -14.67 9.45 -10.16
CA GLY A 155 -13.78 8.48 -10.77
C GLY A 155 -12.98 7.74 -9.69
N HIS A 156 -11.91 7.03 -10.08
CA HIS A 156 -11.11 6.26 -9.11
C HIS A 156 -10.36 7.15 -8.12
N VAL A 157 -10.23 6.65 -6.87
CA VAL A 157 -9.43 7.27 -5.80
C VAL A 157 -8.18 6.43 -5.57
N ALA A 158 -7.01 6.99 -5.83
CA ALA A 158 -5.73 6.36 -5.48
C ALA A 158 -5.33 6.75 -4.05
N VAL A 159 -4.94 5.76 -3.25
CA VAL A 159 -4.50 5.94 -1.86
C VAL A 159 -3.11 5.35 -1.70
N VAL A 160 -2.10 6.20 -1.53
CA VAL A 160 -0.70 5.78 -1.37
C VAL A 160 -0.32 5.81 0.11
N THR A 161 0.04 4.65 0.64
CA THR A 161 0.30 4.46 2.08
C THR A 161 1.38 3.39 2.33
N HIS A 162 1.32 2.69 3.45
CA HIS A 162 2.35 1.80 3.98
C HIS A 162 1.82 0.40 4.25
N GLY A 163 2.74 -0.52 4.54
CA GLY A 163 2.42 -1.93 4.68
C GLY A 163 1.46 -2.24 5.83
N LEU A 164 1.71 -1.71 7.04
CA LEU A 164 0.83 -1.98 8.18
C LEU A 164 -0.53 -1.29 8.03
N VAL A 165 -0.59 -0.12 7.41
CA VAL A 165 -1.87 0.53 7.11
C VAL A 165 -2.69 -0.33 6.15
N CYS A 166 -2.09 -0.83 5.05
CA CYS A 166 -2.76 -1.73 4.13
C CYS A 166 -3.26 -3.01 4.84
N ARG A 167 -2.43 -3.59 5.71
CA ARG A 167 -2.78 -4.78 6.50
C ARG A 167 -3.93 -4.50 7.47
N SER A 168 -3.89 -3.37 8.18
CA SER A 168 -4.95 -2.96 9.11
C SER A 168 -6.27 -2.74 8.38
N LEU A 169 -6.26 -2.05 7.24
CA LEU A 169 -7.45 -1.85 6.41
C LEU A 169 -8.02 -3.18 5.93
N ALA A 170 -7.17 -4.09 5.43
CA ALA A 170 -7.59 -5.39 4.96
C ALA A 170 -8.26 -6.23 6.05
N ALA A 171 -7.72 -6.20 7.28
CA ALA A 171 -8.24 -6.98 8.40
C ALA A 171 -9.52 -6.41 9.01
N ARG A 172 -9.75 -5.10 8.92
CA ARG A 172 -10.78 -4.40 9.68
C ARG A 172 -11.95 -3.88 8.83
N HIS A 173 -11.71 -3.58 7.58
CA HIS A 173 -12.67 -2.86 6.73
C HIS A 173 -13.00 -3.52 5.40
N LEU A 174 -12.16 -4.44 4.90
CA LEU A 174 -12.29 -4.98 3.56
C LEU A 174 -12.82 -6.42 3.57
N ILE A 175 -13.59 -6.75 2.54
CA ILE A 175 -14.02 -8.11 2.25
C ILE A 175 -13.04 -8.67 1.23
N LEU A 176 -12.15 -9.57 1.68
CA LEU A 176 -11.15 -10.20 0.83
C LEU A 176 -11.77 -11.25 -0.11
N PRO A 177 -11.11 -11.60 -1.22
CA PRO A 177 -11.57 -12.67 -2.09
C PRO A 177 -11.66 -14.00 -1.34
N GLU A 178 -12.67 -14.80 -1.70
CA GLU A 178 -12.88 -16.10 -1.06
C GLU A 178 -11.66 -17.02 -1.25
N GLY A 179 -11.18 -17.61 -0.14
CA GLY A 179 -10.00 -18.48 -0.15
C GLY A 179 -8.65 -17.75 -0.19
N GLU A 180 -8.61 -16.42 -0.25
CA GLU A 180 -7.37 -15.64 -0.19
C GLU A 180 -7.18 -15.06 1.22
N PRO A 181 -6.20 -15.53 2.01
CA PRO A 181 -5.90 -14.94 3.32
C PRO A 181 -5.31 -13.54 3.14
N ALA A 182 -5.46 -12.70 4.17
CA ALA A 182 -4.78 -11.41 4.19
C ALA A 182 -3.25 -11.61 4.05
N PRO A 183 -2.58 -10.85 3.16
CA PRO A 183 -1.14 -10.96 3.01
C PRO A 183 -0.42 -10.67 4.32
N LEU A 184 0.56 -11.51 4.70
CA LEU A 184 1.44 -11.23 5.85
C LEU A 184 2.29 -9.99 5.58
N ALA A 185 2.71 -9.80 4.32
CA ALA A 185 3.45 -8.63 3.88
C ALA A 185 2.85 -8.08 2.57
N TRP A 186 2.74 -6.77 2.49
CA TRP A 186 2.33 -6.05 1.28
C TRP A 186 3.55 -5.72 0.45
N GLN A 187 3.52 -5.99 -0.84
CA GLN A 187 4.66 -5.71 -1.73
C GLN A 187 4.80 -4.22 -2.02
N ASN A 188 6.02 -3.74 -2.26
CA ASN A 188 6.24 -2.36 -2.67
C ASN A 188 5.54 -2.07 -4.00
N THR A 189 4.84 -0.95 -4.09
CA THR A 189 3.94 -0.54 -5.17
C THR A 189 2.80 -1.52 -5.49
N ALA A 190 2.56 -2.52 -4.64
CA ALA A 190 1.43 -3.41 -4.86
C ALA A 190 0.12 -2.62 -4.88
N LEU A 191 -0.73 -3.02 -5.83
CA LEU A 191 -2.05 -2.45 -6.05
C LEU A 191 -3.11 -3.42 -5.51
N THR A 192 -4.01 -2.88 -4.69
CA THR A 192 -5.24 -3.53 -4.28
C THR A 192 -6.42 -2.70 -4.77
N ILE A 193 -7.36 -3.34 -5.46
CA ILE A 193 -8.55 -2.69 -6.02
C ILE A 193 -9.76 -3.04 -5.16
N ILE A 194 -10.41 -2.01 -4.62
CA ILE A 194 -11.55 -2.12 -3.72
C ILE A 194 -12.77 -1.52 -4.39
N ASP A 195 -13.88 -2.23 -4.39
CA ASP A 195 -15.15 -1.75 -4.94
C ASP A 195 -15.69 -0.57 -4.13
N HIS A 196 -16.30 0.39 -4.84
CA HIS A 196 -17.04 1.50 -4.26
C HIS A 196 -18.41 1.61 -4.98
N PRO A 197 -19.51 1.85 -4.27
CA PRO A 197 -19.63 1.96 -2.81
C PRO A 197 -19.56 0.61 -2.08
N ALA A 198 -19.75 0.67 -0.76
CA ALA A 198 -19.86 -0.53 0.07
C ALA A 198 -20.84 -1.58 -0.53
N PRO A 199 -20.62 -2.88 -0.22
CA PRO A 199 -19.60 -3.45 0.66
C PRO A 199 -18.21 -3.42 0.01
N TRP A 200 -17.19 -3.09 0.80
CA TRP A 200 -15.82 -2.85 0.35
C TRP A 200 -15.13 -4.17 -0.06
N ARG A 201 -15.56 -4.74 -1.19
CA ARG A 201 -15.01 -5.99 -1.72
C ARG A 201 -13.71 -5.74 -2.46
N VAL A 202 -12.72 -6.58 -2.19
CA VAL A 202 -11.45 -6.55 -2.91
C VAL A 202 -11.57 -7.40 -4.16
N ARG A 203 -11.35 -6.79 -5.34
CA ARG A 203 -11.32 -7.48 -6.63
C ARG A 203 -9.92 -7.94 -7.03
N LEU A 204 -8.92 -7.18 -6.61
CA LEU A 204 -7.50 -7.48 -6.84
C LEU A 204 -6.75 -7.21 -5.54
N LEU A 205 -6.01 -8.20 -5.04
CA LEU A 205 -5.30 -8.11 -3.77
C LEU A 205 -3.79 -8.13 -4.00
N ASN A 206 -3.08 -7.10 -3.46
CA ASN A 206 -1.61 -7.04 -3.35
C ASN A 206 -0.86 -7.40 -4.67
N SER A 207 -1.34 -6.93 -5.81
CA SER A 207 -0.81 -7.27 -7.13
C SER A 207 0.37 -6.39 -7.52
N ILE A 208 1.42 -7.01 -8.03
CA ILE A 208 2.61 -6.37 -8.60
C ILE A 208 2.80 -6.65 -10.10
N ALA A 209 1.75 -7.02 -10.80
CA ALA A 209 1.80 -7.40 -12.21
C ALA A 209 2.38 -6.32 -13.14
N HIS A 210 2.39 -5.05 -12.71
CA HIS A 210 3.07 -3.96 -13.42
C HIS A 210 4.60 -4.02 -13.32
N LEU A 211 5.16 -4.97 -12.54
CA LEU A 211 6.60 -5.15 -12.32
C LEU A 211 7.17 -6.40 -13.03
N ASP A 212 6.41 -7.07 -13.88
CA ASP A 212 6.79 -8.37 -14.48
C ASP A 212 8.18 -8.36 -15.16
N ASP A 213 8.64 -7.19 -15.65
CA ASP A 213 9.98 -7.02 -16.25
C ASP A 213 11.07 -6.61 -15.24
N LEU A 214 10.73 -6.39 -13.96
CA LEU A 214 11.71 -6.11 -12.91
C LEU A 214 12.00 -7.39 -12.14
N GLU A 215 13.29 -7.67 -11.84
CA GLU A 215 13.63 -8.77 -10.93
C GLU A 215 12.86 -8.61 -9.61
N VAL A 216 11.92 -9.50 -9.36
CA VAL A 216 11.14 -9.52 -8.11
C VAL A 216 12.03 -10.10 -7.03
N ARG A 217 12.44 -9.29 -6.06
CA ARG A 217 13.05 -9.83 -4.83
C ARG A 217 11.98 -10.57 -4.05
N PRO A 218 12.23 -11.83 -3.66
CA PRO A 218 11.29 -12.55 -2.81
C PRO A 218 11.11 -11.78 -1.49
N LEU A 219 9.85 -11.72 -1.03
CA LEU A 219 9.56 -11.22 0.32
C LEU A 219 10.19 -12.18 1.34
N PRO A 220 10.75 -11.68 2.44
CA PRO A 220 11.18 -12.54 3.54
C PRO A 220 9.97 -13.29 4.11
N GLU A 221 10.17 -14.56 4.47
CA GLU A 221 9.13 -15.47 4.98
C GLU A 221 8.49 -15.01 6.31
N SER A 222 9.13 -14.12 7.04
CA SER A 222 8.60 -13.54 8.28
C SER A 222 8.10 -12.13 8.04
N GLY A 223 6.83 -11.88 8.31
CA GLY A 223 6.03 -10.64 8.33
C GLY A 223 6.67 -9.25 8.33
N ALA A 224 7.80 -9.08 7.67
CA ALA A 224 8.51 -7.81 7.55
C ALA A 224 7.75 -6.88 6.60
N VAL A 225 7.36 -5.75 7.13
CA VAL A 225 6.72 -4.61 6.46
C VAL A 225 7.74 -3.79 5.70
#